data_10a7f15993675ef52a278fa3407c2c16
#
_entry.id   10a7f15993675ef52a278fa3407c2c16
#
_cell.length_a   1.000
_cell.length_b   1.000
_cell.length_c   1.000
_cell.angle_alpha   90.00
_cell.angle_beta   90.00
_cell.angle_gamma   90.00
#
_symmetry.space_group_name_H-M   'P 1'
#
loop_
_entity.id
_entity.type
_entity.pdbx_description
1 polymer ?
#
loop_
_entity_poly.entity_id
_entity_poly.type
_entity_poly.pdbx_seq_one_letter_code
_entity_poly.pdbx_strand_id
1 'polypeptide(L)'
;MNTTIVKTSRSRTIHRWVRRGFLLWAVISLSWLANSVRTQGVADELLRSSDGVRLQDGAAALAFLPKTPYAKAAMIFICGSGIHAHAYAPLLRPIADAGYSVFIVKLPYRFASFSSHKDQAVDRARSLIAAHPETARWVIAGHSLGGALAARVAEAEPGLNAAFVLIGTTHPKDRDLSRLDAPVIKVYATNDGIAPADRVMASKGLLPPQTEWVRITGGNHSQFGHYGHQLFDGRATISRDVQQAITRETLLEALRNGGNDA
;
A
#
# COMPACT_ATOMS: atom_id res chain seq x y z
N MET A 1 -34.84 27.11 -60.01
CA MET A 1 -33.74 26.12 -60.01
C MET A 1 -33.24 25.99 -58.57
N ASN A 2 -33.73 25.02 -57.82
CA ASN A 2 -33.33 24.79 -56.42
C ASN A 2 -32.26 23.74 -56.38
N THR A 3 -31.04 24.13 -56.08
CA THR A 3 -29.91 23.18 -55.88
C THR A 3 -29.87 22.80 -54.40
N THR A 4 -30.48 21.68 -54.06
CA THR A 4 -30.43 21.11 -52.72
C THR A 4 -29.07 20.42 -52.56
N ILE A 5 -28.18 21.02 -51.79
CA ILE A 5 -26.84 20.48 -51.52
C ILE A 5 -26.98 19.28 -50.56
N VAL A 6 -26.82 18.04 -51.06
CA VAL A 6 -26.74 16.80 -50.27
C VAL A 6 -25.38 16.73 -49.57
N LYS A 7 -25.25 17.41 -48.43
CA LYS A 7 -24.01 17.44 -47.62
C LYS A 7 -24.07 16.60 -46.34
N THR A 8 -25.04 15.70 -46.17
CA THR A 8 -25.36 15.10 -44.85
C THR A 8 -24.88 13.66 -44.59
N SER A 9 -24.48 12.92 -45.61
CA SER A 9 -24.14 11.50 -45.46
C SER A 9 -22.72 11.25 -44.93
N ARG A 10 -21.73 11.97 -45.47
CA ARG A 10 -20.30 11.77 -45.12
C ARG A 10 -19.97 12.21 -43.69
N SER A 11 -20.56 13.28 -43.21
CA SER A 11 -20.42 13.78 -41.81
C SER A 11 -20.93 12.77 -40.81
N ARG A 12 -22.12 12.20 -41.01
CA ARG A 12 -22.71 11.20 -40.10
C ARG A 12 -21.87 9.89 -40.01
N THR A 13 -21.25 9.51 -41.11
CA THR A 13 -20.37 8.34 -41.18
C THR A 13 -19.08 8.59 -40.39
N ILE A 14 -18.42 9.75 -40.57
CA ILE A 14 -17.23 10.15 -39.84
C ILE A 14 -17.53 10.21 -38.32
N HIS A 15 -18.62 10.83 -37.89
CA HIS A 15 -19.02 10.89 -36.47
C HIS A 15 -19.25 9.50 -35.86
N ARG A 16 -19.83 8.55 -36.62
CA ARG A 16 -19.98 7.16 -36.16
C ARG A 16 -18.65 6.46 -35.95
N TRP A 17 -17.69 6.64 -36.85
CA TRP A 17 -16.37 6.05 -36.73
C TRP A 17 -15.57 6.67 -35.58
N VAL A 18 -15.60 8.00 -35.42
CA VAL A 18 -14.98 8.69 -34.30
C VAL A 18 -15.57 8.22 -32.96
N ARG A 19 -16.90 8.13 -32.85
CA ARG A 19 -17.56 7.60 -31.63
C ARG A 19 -17.18 6.16 -31.34
N ARG A 20 -17.09 5.30 -32.37
CA ARG A 20 -16.67 3.88 -32.20
C ARG A 20 -15.20 3.81 -31.75
N GLY A 21 -14.34 4.61 -32.36
CA GLY A 21 -12.93 4.69 -31.96
C GLY A 21 -12.76 5.17 -30.51
N PHE A 22 -13.51 6.19 -30.10
CA PHE A 22 -13.50 6.66 -28.73
C PHE A 22 -14.03 5.62 -27.74
N LEU A 23 -15.13 4.93 -28.06
CA LEU A 23 -15.66 3.85 -27.22
C LEU A 23 -14.67 2.69 -27.07
N LEU A 24 -14.04 2.28 -28.16
CA LEU A 24 -13.00 1.23 -28.13
C LEU A 24 -11.82 1.65 -27.27
N TRP A 25 -11.32 2.87 -27.47
CA TRP A 25 -10.24 3.45 -26.64
C TRP A 25 -10.64 3.50 -25.16
N ALA A 26 -11.85 3.94 -24.83
CA ALA A 26 -12.36 3.98 -23.46
C ALA A 26 -12.41 2.59 -22.83
N VAL A 27 -12.92 1.58 -23.58
CA VAL A 27 -12.96 0.19 -23.10
C VAL A 27 -11.56 -0.36 -22.85
N ILE A 28 -10.64 -0.16 -23.77
CA ILE A 28 -9.23 -0.59 -23.62
C ILE A 28 -8.61 0.07 -22.39
N SER A 29 -8.77 1.40 -22.27
CA SER A 29 -8.21 2.16 -21.15
C SER A 29 -8.78 1.73 -19.79
N LEU A 30 -10.10 1.54 -19.71
CA LEU A 30 -10.76 1.06 -18.48
C LEU A 30 -10.34 -0.37 -18.14
N SER A 31 -10.25 -1.26 -19.14
CA SER A 31 -9.80 -2.64 -18.94
C SER A 31 -8.34 -2.68 -18.44
N TRP A 32 -7.48 -1.86 -19.03
CA TRP A 32 -6.09 -1.75 -18.61
C TRP A 32 -5.99 -1.19 -17.18
N LEU A 33 -6.74 -0.13 -16.86
CA LEU A 33 -6.78 0.45 -15.51
C LEU A 33 -7.29 -0.56 -14.48
N ALA A 34 -8.36 -1.29 -14.79
CA ALA A 34 -8.87 -2.34 -13.93
C ALA A 34 -7.83 -3.45 -13.70
N ASN A 35 -7.11 -3.85 -14.75
CA ASN A 35 -6.04 -4.84 -14.64
C ASN A 35 -4.84 -4.33 -13.83
N SER A 36 -4.51 -3.03 -13.88
CA SER A 36 -3.40 -2.44 -13.14
C SER A 36 -3.55 -2.50 -11.62
N VAL A 37 -4.78 -2.55 -11.11
CA VAL A 37 -5.09 -2.66 -9.67
C VAL A 37 -5.60 -4.05 -9.26
N ARG A 38 -5.72 -4.98 -10.22
CA ARG A 38 -6.18 -6.34 -9.95
C ARG A 38 -5.06 -7.15 -9.28
N THR A 39 -5.41 -7.90 -8.23
CA THR A 39 -4.50 -8.88 -7.60
C THR A 39 -4.08 -9.93 -8.62
N GLN A 40 -2.78 -10.23 -8.71
CA GLN A 40 -2.19 -11.14 -9.67
C GLN A 40 -1.06 -11.95 -9.04
N GLY A 41 -0.97 -13.24 -9.36
CA GLY A 41 0.14 -14.11 -8.94
C GLY A 41 0.23 -14.33 -7.43
N VAL A 42 -0.90 -14.31 -6.74
CA VAL A 42 -1.00 -14.72 -5.33
C VAL A 42 -1.44 -16.18 -5.30
N ALA A 43 -0.65 -17.04 -4.71
CA ALA A 43 -0.98 -18.45 -4.54
C ALA A 43 -2.12 -18.61 -3.52
N ASP A 44 -3.07 -19.49 -3.82
CA ASP A 44 -4.27 -19.71 -3.00
C ASP A 44 -3.94 -20.16 -1.57
N GLU A 45 -2.82 -20.86 -1.39
CA GLU A 45 -2.34 -21.34 -0.09
C GLU A 45 -2.02 -20.18 0.87
N LEU A 46 -1.56 -19.04 0.35
CA LEU A 46 -1.29 -17.84 1.14
C LEU A 46 -2.59 -17.18 1.66
N LEU A 47 -3.72 -17.49 1.03
CA LEU A 47 -5.04 -16.97 1.36
C LEU A 47 -5.91 -18.00 2.10
N ARG A 48 -5.26 -18.97 2.75
CA ARG A 48 -5.92 -19.99 3.59
C ARG A 48 -5.25 -20.09 4.95
N SER A 49 -5.97 -20.58 5.95
CA SER A 49 -5.37 -20.97 7.22
C SER A 49 -4.48 -22.19 7.02
N SER A 50 -3.37 -22.24 7.75
CA SER A 50 -2.44 -23.37 7.82
C SER A 50 -2.35 -23.91 9.25
N ASP A 51 -1.49 -24.91 9.46
CA ASP A 51 -1.22 -25.46 10.80
C ASP A 51 -0.61 -24.41 11.74
N GLY A 52 0.19 -23.47 11.21
CA GLY A 52 0.86 -22.43 12.00
C GLY A 52 0.11 -21.08 12.08
N VAL A 53 -0.68 -20.73 11.05
CA VAL A 53 -1.29 -19.39 10.96
C VAL A 53 -2.76 -19.48 10.60
N ARG A 54 -3.61 -18.83 11.39
CA ARG A 54 -5.03 -18.64 11.13
C ARG A 54 -5.23 -17.38 10.27
N LEU A 55 -6.00 -17.51 9.20
CA LEU A 55 -6.45 -16.38 8.39
C LEU A 55 -7.85 -15.96 8.81
N GLN A 56 -8.06 -14.64 8.93
CA GLN A 56 -9.37 -14.02 9.14
C GLN A 56 -9.55 -12.91 8.10
N ASP A 57 -10.56 -13.02 7.25
CA ASP A 57 -10.87 -12.03 6.22
C ASP A 57 -12.15 -11.26 6.59
N GLY A 58 -12.00 -10.19 7.39
CA GLY A 58 -13.08 -9.33 7.84
C GLY A 58 -13.32 -8.12 6.92
N ALA A 59 -14.39 -7.37 7.16
CA ALA A 59 -14.73 -6.18 6.37
C ALA A 59 -13.68 -5.06 6.48
N ALA A 60 -13.06 -4.88 7.66
CA ALA A 60 -12.11 -3.81 7.94
C ALA A 60 -10.65 -4.22 7.67
N ALA A 61 -10.31 -5.48 7.88
CA ALA A 61 -8.94 -5.99 7.74
C ALA A 61 -8.92 -7.46 7.30
N LEU A 62 -7.82 -7.84 6.66
CA LEU A 62 -7.37 -9.22 6.49
C LEU A 62 -6.30 -9.46 7.56
N ALA A 63 -6.45 -10.50 8.38
CA ALA A 63 -5.51 -10.81 9.43
C ALA A 63 -4.86 -12.18 9.25
N PHE A 64 -3.55 -12.24 9.43
CA PHE A 64 -2.76 -13.45 9.58
C PHE A 64 -2.34 -13.55 11.06
N LEU A 65 -2.87 -14.53 11.76
CA LEU A 65 -2.70 -14.70 13.20
C LEU A 65 -1.95 -16.00 13.48
N PRO A 66 -0.69 -15.94 13.96
CA PRO A 66 0.02 -17.12 14.39
C PRO A 66 -0.76 -17.86 15.50
N LYS A 67 -0.84 -19.18 15.42
CA LYS A 67 -1.47 -19.99 16.49
C LYS A 67 -0.64 -19.98 17.78
N THR A 68 0.68 -19.81 17.64
CA THR A 68 1.62 -19.62 18.74
C THR A 68 2.39 -18.33 18.48
N PRO A 69 1.91 -17.18 19.00
CA PRO A 69 2.62 -15.90 18.84
C PRO A 69 4.00 -15.97 19.52
N TYR A 70 5.03 -15.60 18.80
CA TYR A 70 6.40 -15.59 19.31
C TYR A 70 6.68 -14.35 20.17
N ALA A 71 6.05 -13.22 19.84
CA ALA A 71 6.36 -11.93 20.47
C ALA A 71 5.09 -11.14 20.80
N LYS A 72 5.22 -10.25 21.80
CA LYS A 72 4.20 -9.24 22.14
C LYS A 72 4.17 -8.07 21.14
N ALA A 73 4.77 -8.23 19.94
CA ALA A 73 4.74 -7.25 18.87
C ALA A 73 3.82 -7.70 17.74
N ALA A 74 3.12 -6.76 17.12
CA ALA A 74 2.24 -7.00 15.99
C ALA A 74 2.36 -5.92 14.93
N MET A 75 1.89 -6.21 13.73
CA MET A 75 1.94 -5.28 12.60
C MET A 75 0.53 -4.90 12.14
N ILE A 76 0.34 -3.62 11.89
CA ILE A 76 -0.74 -3.08 11.07
C ILE A 76 -0.13 -2.61 9.76
N PHE A 77 -0.62 -3.15 8.63
CA PHE A 77 -0.24 -2.74 7.30
C PHE A 77 -1.45 -2.10 6.60
N ILE A 78 -1.32 -0.85 6.14
CA ILE A 78 -2.41 -0.13 5.47
C ILE A 78 -2.22 -0.24 3.96
N CYS A 79 -3.26 -0.70 3.25
CA CYS A 79 -3.23 -0.89 1.79
C CYS A 79 -2.99 0.40 1.02
N GLY A 80 -2.39 0.30 -0.16
CA GLY A 80 -2.38 1.36 -1.17
C GLY A 80 -3.75 1.55 -1.81
N SER A 81 -3.99 2.76 -2.38
CA SER A 81 -5.25 3.08 -3.07
C SER A 81 -5.51 2.15 -4.25
N GLY A 82 -6.70 1.58 -4.32
CA GLY A 82 -7.13 0.64 -5.35
C GLY A 82 -6.62 -0.79 -5.19
N ILE A 83 -5.71 -1.06 -4.26
CA ILE A 83 -5.08 -2.37 -4.11
C ILE A 83 -5.83 -3.19 -3.05
N HIS A 84 -6.14 -4.43 -3.39
CA HIS A 84 -6.81 -5.36 -2.49
C HIS A 84 -5.82 -5.90 -1.44
N ALA A 85 -6.30 -6.16 -0.22
CA ALA A 85 -5.47 -6.69 0.87
C ALA A 85 -4.74 -7.99 0.50
N HIS A 86 -5.40 -8.87 -0.27
CA HIS A 86 -4.82 -10.12 -0.75
C HIS A 86 -3.54 -9.92 -1.60
N ALA A 87 -3.39 -8.78 -2.28
CA ALA A 87 -2.20 -8.48 -3.07
C ALA A 87 -0.93 -8.34 -2.22
N TYR A 88 -1.08 -8.14 -0.92
CA TYR A 88 0.04 -8.05 0.02
C TYR A 88 0.31 -9.36 0.77
N ALA A 89 -0.48 -10.42 0.54
CA ALA A 89 -0.28 -11.72 1.19
C ALA A 89 1.12 -12.30 0.98
N PRO A 90 1.72 -12.29 -0.24
CA PRO A 90 3.07 -12.83 -0.43
C PRO A 90 4.17 -12.06 0.31
N LEU A 91 3.98 -10.75 0.50
CA LEU A 91 4.89 -9.92 1.29
C LEU A 91 4.74 -10.20 2.80
N LEU A 92 3.50 -10.31 3.30
CA LEU A 92 3.17 -10.19 4.72
C LEU A 92 2.88 -11.53 5.42
N ARG A 93 2.40 -12.56 4.69
CA ARG A 93 2.17 -13.88 5.28
C ARG A 93 3.43 -14.50 5.90
N PRO A 94 4.63 -14.41 5.28
CA PRO A 94 5.86 -14.90 5.90
C PRO A 94 6.22 -14.22 7.23
N ILE A 95 5.76 -13.00 7.48
CA ILE A 95 5.91 -12.32 8.77
C ILE A 95 5.05 -13.00 9.84
N ALA A 96 3.85 -13.44 9.48
CA ALA A 96 3.01 -14.21 10.38
C ALA A 96 3.54 -15.63 10.60
N ASP A 97 4.13 -16.25 9.58
CA ASP A 97 4.80 -17.54 9.72
C ASP A 97 6.04 -17.43 10.64
N ALA A 98 6.66 -16.24 10.74
CA ALA A 98 7.71 -15.92 11.71
C ALA A 98 7.18 -15.60 13.13
N GLY A 99 5.86 -15.72 13.38
CA GLY A 99 5.25 -15.63 14.71
C GLY A 99 4.69 -14.26 15.09
N TYR A 100 4.60 -13.30 14.17
CA TYR A 100 4.03 -11.97 14.42
C TYR A 100 2.60 -11.87 13.89
N SER A 101 1.66 -11.36 14.69
CA SER A 101 0.30 -11.05 14.20
C SER A 101 0.36 -9.91 13.17
N VAL A 102 -0.30 -10.09 12.03
CA VAL A 102 -0.33 -9.11 10.93
C VAL A 102 -1.76 -8.78 10.56
N PHE A 103 -2.10 -7.50 10.61
CA PHE A 103 -3.41 -6.96 10.24
C PHE A 103 -3.27 -6.05 9.01
N ILE A 104 -3.86 -6.45 7.90
CA ILE A 104 -3.84 -5.67 6.65
C ILE A 104 -5.13 -4.86 6.57
N VAL A 105 -5.06 -3.58 6.87
CA VAL A 105 -6.21 -2.66 6.86
C VAL A 105 -6.66 -2.42 5.44
N LYS A 106 -7.92 -2.76 5.15
CA LYS A 106 -8.59 -2.51 3.89
C LYS A 106 -9.05 -1.06 3.81
N LEU A 107 -8.82 -0.40 2.69
CA LEU A 107 -9.32 0.95 2.49
C LEU A 107 -10.84 0.93 2.23
N PRO A 108 -11.60 1.90 2.77
CA PRO A 108 -13.00 2.09 2.39
C PRO A 108 -13.14 2.22 0.88
N TYR A 109 -14.07 1.45 0.31
CA TYR A 109 -14.31 1.37 -1.15
C TYR A 109 -13.03 1.10 -1.96
N ARG A 110 -12.01 0.45 -1.39
CA ARG A 110 -10.66 0.18 -1.94
C ARG A 110 -9.79 1.42 -2.19
N PHE A 111 -10.35 2.59 -2.40
CA PHE A 111 -9.64 3.78 -2.86
C PHE A 111 -9.45 4.84 -1.77
N ALA A 112 -10.32 4.90 -0.78
CA ALA A 112 -10.37 5.97 0.23
C ALA A 112 -10.27 7.37 -0.40
N SER A 113 -11.12 7.63 -1.42
CA SER A 113 -11.03 8.82 -2.27
C SER A 113 -11.35 10.12 -1.55
N PHE A 114 -12.18 10.08 -0.50
CA PHE A 114 -12.58 11.26 0.28
C PHE A 114 -11.84 11.32 1.63
N SER A 115 -11.78 12.52 2.24
CA SER A 115 -11.16 12.68 3.57
C SER A 115 -11.80 11.78 4.61
N SER A 116 -13.13 11.68 4.65
CA SER A 116 -13.87 10.79 5.57
C SER A 116 -13.50 9.31 5.39
N HIS A 117 -13.19 8.86 4.18
CA HIS A 117 -12.72 7.49 3.93
C HIS A 117 -11.29 7.28 4.46
N LYS A 118 -10.45 8.30 4.36
CA LYS A 118 -9.09 8.28 4.94
C LYS A 118 -9.16 8.26 6.46
N ASP A 119 -10.05 9.06 7.05
CA ASP A 119 -10.31 9.07 8.50
C ASP A 119 -10.80 7.69 8.95
N GLN A 120 -11.77 7.10 8.25
CA GLN A 120 -12.24 5.75 8.55
C GLN A 120 -11.12 4.70 8.45
N ALA A 121 -10.17 4.82 7.53
CA ALA A 121 -9.04 3.89 7.45
C ALA A 121 -8.08 4.04 8.64
N VAL A 122 -7.83 5.26 9.11
CA VAL A 122 -7.08 5.54 10.34
C VAL A 122 -7.82 4.97 11.55
N ASP A 123 -9.15 5.17 11.65
CA ASP A 123 -9.96 4.63 12.74
C ASP A 123 -9.98 3.10 12.77
N ARG A 124 -9.94 2.44 11.60
CA ARG A 124 -9.77 0.97 11.52
C ARG A 124 -8.46 0.52 12.15
N ALA A 125 -7.35 1.22 11.88
CA ALA A 125 -6.06 0.91 12.49
C ALA A 125 -6.09 1.14 14.01
N ARG A 126 -6.65 2.25 14.48
CA ARG A 126 -6.82 2.57 15.90
C ARG A 126 -7.71 1.55 16.62
N SER A 127 -8.80 1.12 15.96
CA SER A 127 -9.68 0.08 16.51
C SER A 127 -8.98 -1.26 16.68
N LEU A 128 -8.06 -1.63 15.76
CA LEU A 128 -7.22 -2.83 15.89
C LEU A 128 -6.27 -2.70 17.08
N ILE A 129 -5.63 -1.55 17.27
CA ILE A 129 -4.76 -1.29 18.42
C ILE A 129 -5.55 -1.44 19.72
N ALA A 130 -6.71 -0.82 19.81
CA ALA A 130 -7.58 -0.89 21.00
C ALA A 130 -8.14 -2.30 21.26
N ALA A 131 -8.36 -3.10 20.21
CA ALA A 131 -8.87 -4.46 20.32
C ALA A 131 -7.80 -5.49 20.76
N HIS A 132 -6.51 -5.10 20.76
CA HIS A 132 -5.38 -5.97 21.07
C HIS A 132 -4.49 -5.37 22.18
N PRO A 133 -5.02 -5.16 23.41
CA PRO A 133 -4.26 -4.56 24.53
C PRO A 133 -3.09 -5.44 25.00
N GLU A 134 -3.08 -6.71 24.63
CA GLU A 134 -1.97 -7.65 24.89
C GLU A 134 -0.73 -7.36 24.03
N THR A 135 -0.87 -6.58 22.97
CA THR A 135 0.22 -6.19 22.08
C THR A 135 1.02 -5.06 22.71
N ALA A 136 2.22 -5.36 23.19
CA ALA A 136 3.07 -4.38 23.85
C ALA A 136 3.68 -3.36 22.89
N ARG A 137 3.88 -3.73 21.60
CA ARG A 137 4.49 -2.88 20.58
C ARG A 137 3.89 -3.11 19.20
N TRP A 138 3.75 -2.02 18.46
CA TRP A 138 3.20 -2.06 17.12
C TRP A 138 4.25 -1.68 16.05
N VAL A 139 4.14 -2.27 14.87
CA VAL A 139 4.71 -1.73 13.64
C VAL A 139 3.56 -1.28 12.76
N ILE A 140 3.47 0.03 12.54
CA ILE A 140 2.44 0.63 11.68
C ILE A 140 3.06 0.91 10.32
N ALA A 141 2.77 0.06 9.37
CA ALA A 141 3.30 0.13 8.01
C ALA A 141 2.22 0.48 6.99
N GLY A 142 2.60 0.97 5.84
CA GLY A 142 1.67 1.17 4.75
C GLY A 142 2.36 1.50 3.43
N HIS A 143 1.71 1.09 2.33
CA HIS A 143 2.18 1.32 0.98
C HIS A 143 1.43 2.47 0.30
N SER A 144 2.13 3.37 -0.38
CA SER A 144 1.52 4.45 -1.16
C SER A 144 0.58 5.33 -0.31
N LEU A 145 -0.71 5.41 -0.61
CA LEU A 145 -1.70 6.07 0.26
C LEU A 145 -1.70 5.47 1.67
N GLY A 146 -1.49 4.15 1.82
CA GLY A 146 -1.39 3.49 3.12
C GLY A 146 -0.23 4.02 3.96
N GLY A 147 0.91 4.36 3.34
CA GLY A 147 2.03 5.01 4.01
C GLY A 147 1.70 6.44 4.49
N ALA A 148 0.93 7.19 3.69
CA ALA A 148 0.40 8.48 4.11
C ALA A 148 -0.57 8.36 5.30
N LEU A 149 -1.36 7.27 5.34
CA LEU A 149 -2.28 7.01 6.46
C LEU A 149 -1.55 6.50 7.71
N ALA A 150 -0.46 5.72 7.55
CA ALA A 150 0.41 5.36 8.66
C ALA A 150 1.03 6.60 9.33
N ALA A 151 1.46 7.60 8.55
CA ALA A 151 1.90 8.90 9.07
C ALA A 151 0.79 9.65 9.84
N ARG A 152 -0.47 9.49 9.43
CA ARG A 152 -1.62 10.06 10.17
C ARG A 152 -1.90 9.31 11.49
N VAL A 153 -1.68 8.00 11.54
CA VAL A 153 -1.76 7.24 12.81
C VAL A 153 -0.68 7.72 13.76
N ALA A 154 0.55 7.96 13.28
CA ALA A 154 1.65 8.50 14.09
C ALA A 154 1.30 9.87 14.73
N GLU A 155 0.64 10.75 13.97
CA GLU A 155 0.19 12.05 14.46
C GLU A 155 -0.96 11.93 15.47
N ALA A 156 -1.90 10.99 15.21
CA ALA A 156 -3.08 10.81 16.08
C ALA A 156 -2.76 10.07 17.38
N GLU A 157 -1.71 9.26 17.43
CA GLU A 157 -1.31 8.42 18.57
C GLU A 157 0.19 8.65 18.92
N PRO A 158 0.59 9.88 19.30
CA PRO A 158 2.02 10.21 19.50
C PRO A 158 2.66 9.45 20.68
N GLY A 159 1.86 8.92 21.60
CA GLY A 159 2.32 8.09 22.72
C GLY A 159 2.28 6.59 22.47
N LEU A 160 1.90 6.16 21.25
CA LEU A 160 1.85 4.74 20.92
C LEU A 160 3.27 4.14 20.89
N ASN A 161 3.50 3.07 21.62
CA ASN A 161 4.73 2.29 21.48
C ASN A 161 4.74 1.58 20.13
N ALA A 162 5.23 2.28 19.11
CA ALA A 162 5.24 1.80 17.73
C ALA A 162 6.47 2.27 16.96
N ALA A 163 6.79 1.52 15.89
CA ALA A 163 7.62 1.99 14.79
C ALA A 163 6.74 2.23 13.55
N PHE A 164 7.09 3.18 12.70
CA PHE A 164 6.35 3.53 11.50
C PHE A 164 7.16 3.24 10.24
N VAL A 165 6.58 2.45 9.31
CA VAL A 165 7.27 2.08 8.05
C VAL A 165 6.47 2.62 6.86
N LEU A 166 7.00 3.65 6.21
CA LEU A 166 6.37 4.39 5.13
C LEU A 166 6.92 3.91 3.78
N ILE A 167 6.15 3.10 3.05
CA ILE A 167 6.62 2.38 1.86
C ILE A 167 6.08 3.03 0.58
N GLY A 168 6.96 3.35 -0.38
CA GLY A 168 6.58 3.87 -1.71
C GLY A 168 5.64 5.07 -1.64
N THR A 169 5.92 6.02 -0.75
CA THR A 169 5.08 7.21 -0.55
C THR A 169 5.91 8.48 -0.43
N THR A 170 5.41 9.56 -0.99
CA THR A 170 5.99 10.91 -0.87
C THR A 170 5.54 11.65 0.39
N HIS A 171 4.72 11.02 1.22
CA HIS A 171 4.28 11.58 2.50
C HIS A 171 5.30 11.33 3.64
N PRO A 172 5.32 12.19 4.69
CA PRO A 172 4.41 13.31 4.88
C PRO A 172 4.71 14.48 3.91
N LYS A 173 3.68 15.26 3.54
CA LYS A 173 3.80 16.46 2.70
C LYS A 173 3.31 17.72 3.42
N ASP A 174 2.27 17.53 4.22
CA ASP A 174 1.45 18.55 4.89
C ASP A 174 1.42 18.35 6.40
N ARG A 175 2.27 17.43 6.92
CA ARG A 175 2.34 17.06 8.33
C ARG A 175 3.78 17.08 8.79
N ASP A 176 4.05 17.83 9.83
CA ASP A 176 5.38 17.86 10.45
C ASP A 176 5.45 16.77 11.53
N LEU A 177 6.17 15.69 11.23
CA LEU A 177 6.49 14.60 12.14
C LEU A 177 7.94 14.66 12.64
N SER A 178 8.66 15.76 12.42
CA SER A 178 10.09 15.90 12.78
C SER A 178 10.37 15.72 14.27
N ARG A 179 9.34 15.92 15.11
CA ARG A 179 9.42 15.76 16.57
C ARG A 179 8.79 14.46 17.08
N LEU A 180 8.42 13.55 16.19
CA LEU A 180 7.86 12.26 16.60
C LEU A 180 8.92 11.45 17.35
N ASP A 181 8.63 11.09 18.59
CA ASP A 181 9.47 10.23 19.42
C ASP A 181 9.13 8.76 19.18
N ALA A 182 9.36 8.32 17.95
CA ALA A 182 9.18 6.93 17.54
C ALA A 182 10.08 6.62 16.34
N PRO A 183 10.58 5.39 16.19
CA PRO A 183 11.32 4.97 15.01
C PRO A 183 10.51 5.13 13.73
N VAL A 184 11.10 5.78 12.73
CA VAL A 184 10.50 5.91 11.39
C VAL A 184 11.45 5.31 10.36
N ILE A 185 10.92 4.46 9.50
CA ILE A 185 11.65 3.86 8.38
C ILE A 185 10.95 4.27 7.08
N LYS A 186 11.70 4.81 6.13
CA LYS A 186 11.22 5.22 4.82
C LYS A 186 11.77 4.28 3.76
N VAL A 187 10.90 3.45 3.17
CA VAL A 187 11.27 2.51 2.10
C VAL A 187 10.86 3.11 0.75
N TYR A 188 11.80 3.22 -0.18
CA TYR A 188 11.53 3.76 -1.52
C TYR A 188 12.31 3.03 -2.61
N ALA A 189 11.75 2.99 -3.82
CA ALA A 189 12.33 2.33 -4.97
C ALA A 189 12.82 3.36 -6.01
N THR A 190 13.97 3.09 -6.66
CA THR A 190 14.60 4.10 -7.55
C THR A 190 13.86 4.29 -8.87
N ASN A 191 13.09 3.29 -9.32
CA ASN A 191 12.33 3.34 -10.56
C ASN A 191 10.82 3.55 -10.29
N ASP A 192 10.45 3.97 -9.06
CA ASP A 192 9.07 4.30 -8.71
C ASP A 192 8.65 5.61 -9.41
N GLY A 193 7.75 5.52 -10.38
CA GLY A 193 7.23 6.67 -11.11
C GLY A 193 6.03 7.33 -10.41
N ILE A 194 5.42 6.67 -9.42
CA ILE A 194 4.28 7.18 -8.64
C ILE A 194 4.76 7.99 -7.43
N ALA A 195 5.79 7.47 -6.74
CA ALA A 195 6.48 8.13 -5.65
C ALA A 195 7.97 8.27 -5.97
N PRO A 196 8.35 9.17 -6.93
CA PRO A 196 9.73 9.32 -7.37
C PRO A 196 10.67 9.65 -6.21
N ALA A 197 11.90 9.13 -6.27
CA ALA A 197 12.87 9.21 -5.19
C ALA A 197 13.17 10.66 -4.74
N ASP A 198 13.25 11.60 -5.67
CA ASP A 198 13.43 13.03 -5.36
C ASP A 198 12.28 13.60 -4.54
N ARG A 199 11.03 13.25 -4.90
CA ARG A 199 9.84 13.65 -4.14
C ARG A 199 9.71 12.94 -2.79
N VAL A 200 10.18 11.70 -2.70
CA VAL A 200 10.28 10.99 -1.41
C VAL A 200 11.27 11.70 -0.51
N MET A 201 12.46 12.03 -1.02
CA MET A 201 13.51 12.74 -0.26
C MET A 201 13.12 14.17 0.13
N ALA A 202 12.23 14.83 -0.62
CA ALA A 202 11.70 16.14 -0.26
C ALA A 202 10.94 16.15 1.10
N SER A 203 10.46 14.98 1.57
CA SER A 203 9.81 14.85 2.88
C SER A 203 10.80 14.75 4.06
N LYS A 204 12.12 14.76 3.82
CA LYS A 204 13.15 14.52 4.86
C LYS A 204 13.05 15.47 6.03
N GLY A 205 12.82 16.75 5.78
CA GLY A 205 12.70 17.76 6.85
C GLY A 205 11.41 17.66 7.68
N LEU A 206 10.44 16.85 7.23
CA LEU A 206 9.17 16.62 7.93
C LEU A 206 9.16 15.29 8.74
N LEU A 207 10.28 14.60 8.79
CA LEU A 207 10.46 13.33 9.50
C LEU A 207 11.56 13.49 10.57
N PRO A 208 11.57 12.64 11.62
CA PRO A 208 12.62 12.67 12.64
C PRO A 208 14.02 12.59 12.01
N PRO A 209 15.01 13.31 12.56
CA PRO A 209 16.38 13.28 12.03
C PRO A 209 17.00 11.89 11.95
N GLN A 210 16.59 10.99 12.86
CA GLN A 210 17.02 9.59 12.94
C GLN A 210 16.25 8.65 12.00
N THR A 211 15.39 9.17 11.11
CA THR A 211 14.64 8.34 10.15
C THR A 211 15.58 7.49 9.30
N GLU A 212 15.36 6.19 9.31
CA GLU A 212 16.07 5.25 8.44
C GLU A 212 15.53 5.32 7.00
N TRP A 213 16.45 5.33 6.01
CA TRP A 213 16.11 5.45 4.60
C TRP A 213 16.56 4.20 3.84
N VAL A 214 15.62 3.29 3.59
CA VAL A 214 15.86 2.05 2.85
C VAL A 214 15.60 2.28 1.37
N ARG A 215 16.68 2.32 0.57
CA ARG A 215 16.64 2.49 -0.88
C ARG A 215 16.64 1.14 -1.59
N ILE A 216 15.62 0.86 -2.40
CA ILE A 216 15.57 -0.34 -3.24
C ILE A 216 15.96 0.02 -4.67
N THR A 217 17.22 -0.24 -5.02
CA THR A 217 17.73 0.06 -6.35
C THR A 217 17.11 -0.85 -7.40
N GLY A 218 16.57 -0.25 -8.47
CA GLY A 218 15.94 -0.98 -9.57
C GLY A 218 14.50 -1.42 -9.32
N GLY A 219 13.96 -1.24 -8.12
CA GLY A 219 12.56 -1.51 -7.81
C GLY A 219 11.61 -0.42 -8.33
N ASN A 220 10.31 -0.69 -8.33
CA ASN A 220 9.25 0.26 -8.72
C ASN A 220 8.07 0.22 -7.74
N HIS A 221 7.04 1.06 -7.99
CA HIS A 221 5.87 1.16 -7.15
C HIS A 221 5.03 -0.12 -7.12
N SER A 222 4.77 -0.68 -8.29
CA SER A 222 3.85 -1.81 -8.46
C SER A 222 4.39 -3.12 -7.84
N GLN A 223 5.69 -3.24 -7.63
CA GLN A 223 6.30 -4.43 -7.03
C GLN A 223 6.21 -4.50 -5.50
N PHE A 224 5.73 -3.45 -4.82
CA PHE A 224 5.44 -3.53 -3.38
C PHE A 224 4.23 -4.42 -3.03
N GLY A 225 3.47 -4.86 -4.04
CA GLY A 225 2.40 -5.85 -3.88
C GLY A 225 2.25 -6.72 -5.12
N HIS A 226 1.33 -7.68 -5.08
CA HIS A 226 1.01 -8.58 -6.18
C HIS A 226 -0.20 -8.08 -6.97
N TYR A 227 0.02 -7.04 -7.80
CA TYR A 227 -0.97 -6.44 -8.69
C TYR A 227 -0.32 -6.00 -10.00
N GLY A 228 -1.11 -5.51 -10.94
CA GLY A 228 -0.63 -5.12 -12.27
C GLY A 228 0.23 -3.85 -12.25
N HIS A 229 0.90 -3.58 -13.35
CA HIS A 229 1.69 -2.37 -13.52
C HIS A 229 0.79 -1.12 -13.58
N GLN A 230 1.05 -0.14 -12.73
CA GLN A 230 0.26 1.09 -12.66
C GLN A 230 0.67 2.10 -13.74
N LEU A 231 -0.28 2.94 -14.15
CA LEU A 231 -0.02 4.05 -15.07
C LEU A 231 0.98 5.02 -14.44
N PHE A 232 1.96 5.44 -15.22
CA PHE A 232 3.08 6.32 -14.83
C PHE A 232 4.11 5.68 -13.89
N ASP A 233 3.97 4.39 -13.51
CA ASP A 233 5.03 3.71 -12.79
C ASP A 233 6.22 3.40 -13.69
N GLY A 234 7.43 3.44 -13.14
CA GLY A 234 8.65 3.10 -13.87
C GLY A 234 8.82 1.58 -14.05
N ARG A 235 9.63 1.20 -15.03
CA ARG A 235 9.97 -0.21 -15.24
C ARG A 235 11.00 -0.67 -14.22
N ALA A 236 10.68 -1.71 -13.45
CA ALA A 236 11.64 -2.33 -12.55
C ALA A 236 12.77 -3.05 -13.33
N THR A 237 13.97 -3.03 -12.76
CA THR A 237 15.14 -3.77 -13.26
C THR A 237 15.54 -4.93 -12.36
N ILE A 238 14.84 -5.09 -11.22
CA ILE A 238 14.93 -6.26 -10.33
C ILE A 238 13.59 -7.00 -10.32
N SER A 239 13.58 -8.25 -9.88
CA SER A 239 12.34 -9.01 -9.73
C SER A 239 11.49 -8.49 -8.55
N ARG A 240 10.18 -8.78 -8.60
CA ARG A 240 9.28 -8.52 -7.48
C ARG A 240 9.72 -9.22 -6.20
N ASP A 241 10.20 -10.45 -6.33
CA ASP A 241 10.65 -11.25 -5.17
C ASP A 241 11.83 -10.61 -4.46
N VAL A 242 12.80 -10.06 -5.20
CA VAL A 242 13.94 -9.33 -4.65
C VAL A 242 13.47 -8.07 -3.93
N GLN A 243 12.59 -7.27 -4.56
CA GLN A 243 12.05 -6.06 -3.92
C GLN A 243 11.25 -6.40 -2.65
N GLN A 244 10.42 -7.43 -2.70
CA GLN A 244 9.63 -7.86 -1.55
C GLN A 244 10.47 -8.49 -0.45
N ALA A 245 11.56 -9.18 -0.78
CA ALA A 245 12.49 -9.71 0.22
C ALA A 245 13.14 -8.58 1.03
N ILE A 246 13.63 -7.52 0.37
CA ILE A 246 14.20 -6.34 1.04
C ILE A 246 13.13 -5.67 1.91
N THR A 247 11.92 -5.46 1.35
CA THR A 247 10.81 -4.81 2.09
C THR A 247 10.41 -5.64 3.31
N ARG A 248 10.31 -6.95 3.17
CA ARG A 248 9.95 -7.87 4.27
C ARG A 248 11.00 -7.90 5.36
N GLU A 249 12.29 -7.94 5.01
CA GLU A 249 13.35 -7.89 6.03
C GLU A 249 13.30 -6.57 6.81
N THR A 250 13.13 -5.43 6.14
CA THR A 250 12.92 -4.14 6.82
C THR A 250 11.74 -4.18 7.81
N LEU A 251 10.62 -4.80 7.41
CA LEU A 251 9.45 -4.95 8.29
C LEU A 251 9.72 -5.89 9.48
N LEU A 252 10.46 -6.98 9.25
CA LEU A 252 10.86 -7.90 10.33
C LEU A 252 11.85 -7.26 11.29
N GLU A 253 12.83 -6.49 10.80
CA GLU A 253 13.75 -5.73 11.63
C GLU A 253 13.02 -4.71 12.49
N ALA A 254 12.05 -3.99 11.91
CA ALA A 254 11.20 -3.08 12.66
C ALA A 254 10.41 -3.78 13.78
N LEU A 255 10.01 -5.04 13.59
CA LEU A 255 9.33 -5.85 14.62
C LEU A 255 10.31 -6.34 15.71
N ARG A 256 11.55 -6.69 15.35
CA ARG A 256 12.58 -7.21 16.26
C ARG A 256 13.20 -6.13 17.15
N ASN A 257 13.52 -4.96 16.59
CA ASN A 257 14.30 -3.90 17.24
C ASN A 257 13.61 -3.23 18.45
N GLY A 258 12.42 -3.63 18.80
CA GLY A 258 11.74 -3.21 20.03
C GLY A 258 11.73 -4.27 21.12
N GLY A 259 12.40 -5.40 20.93
CA GLY A 259 12.50 -6.48 21.91
C GLY A 259 13.81 -6.50 22.72
N ASN A 260 14.75 -5.60 22.41
CA ASN A 260 16.07 -5.60 23.04
C ASN A 260 16.19 -4.63 24.23
N ASP A 261 15.12 -3.94 24.63
CA ASP A 261 15.11 -2.99 25.76
C ASP A 261 14.32 -3.55 26.97
N ALA A 262 14.39 -4.86 27.22
CA ALA A 262 13.81 -5.47 28.44
C ALA A 262 14.76 -6.48 29.09
#